data_ce3529afb2d257f8f3385c241a286bdb
#
_entry.id   ce3529afb2d257f8f3385c241a286bdb
#
_cell.length_a   1.000
_cell.length_b   1.000
_cell.length_c   1.000
_cell.angle_alpha   90.00
_cell.angle_beta   90.00
_cell.angle_gamma   90.00
#
_symmetry.space_group_name_H-M   'P 1'
#
loop_
_entity.id
_entity.type
_entity.pdbx_description
1 polymer ?
#
loop_
_entity_poly.entity_id
_entity_poly.type
_entity_poly.pdbx_seq_one_letter_code
_entity_poly.pdbx_strand_id
1 'polypeptide(L)'
;MKNINLIHNIFIFISLLLLLNNINTKKQLNFLSFKEEIKPSKEYTDLINYITSNGGYVNPKLVPNEISDSNRYIITTDKIKKDEVLLFSPDIILISKLHKYVFRKCQEAYGFEEEYDYDCIVYFMTIDKYNSTTMFRPYYNYLPTLDKSEFVFSFSEEEKEIFKETGVTDGIRTYEYFLNKALKPVEDRLKHFAEKHKIKYETLLEEFKNNFSLVGTRNFGRPDCFCDLSTMVPFLDLLNHSDKNNTHWYYDESKGGYILIAIRDIEKNEEITDSYGKYYNSLLYKTYGFVIPGNSYPDIVSAKINGEIYSLTMEFLKSHVDRMFEKLVKSKNVDFKEAKNLILKDLNDKKNYYLGLKTKRFSMNVIIKEHLEILNAYINEVESFDINRIN
;
A
#
# COMPACT_ATOMS: atom_id res chain seq x y z
N MET A 1 -5.58 50.77 13.21
CA MET A 1 -4.94 49.63 12.47
C MET A 1 -5.17 48.27 13.13
N LYS A 2 -5.42 48.13 14.44
CA LYS A 2 -5.68 46.79 15.05
C LYS A 2 -7.02 46.14 14.71
N ASN A 3 -8.07 46.94 14.37
CA ASN A 3 -9.42 46.37 14.08
C ASN A 3 -9.59 45.86 12.64
N ILE A 4 -8.73 46.23 11.69
CA ILE A 4 -8.85 45.80 10.31
C ILE A 4 -8.32 44.35 10.16
N ASN A 5 -7.28 43.97 10.89
CA ASN A 5 -6.76 42.59 10.88
C ASN A 5 -7.70 41.60 11.54
N LEU A 6 -8.48 42.00 12.54
CA LEU A 6 -9.45 41.14 13.20
C LEU A 6 -10.62 40.80 12.26
N ILE A 7 -11.13 41.81 11.53
CA ILE A 7 -12.23 41.64 10.56
C ILE A 7 -11.75 40.76 9.38
N HIS A 8 -10.52 40.94 8.91
CA HIS A 8 -9.96 40.13 7.82
C HIS A 8 -9.78 38.67 8.22
N ASN A 9 -9.32 38.39 9.45
CA ASN A 9 -9.18 37.03 9.98
C ASN A 9 -10.55 36.37 10.24
N ILE A 10 -11.56 37.11 10.65
CA ILE A 10 -12.94 36.61 10.80
C ILE A 10 -13.52 36.26 9.42
N PHE A 11 -13.28 37.07 8.38
CA PHE A 11 -13.75 36.78 7.03
C PHE A 11 -13.08 35.55 6.44
N ILE A 12 -11.79 35.36 6.66
CA ILE A 12 -11.05 34.15 6.24
C ILE A 12 -11.58 32.92 6.98
N PHE A 13 -11.85 33.03 8.29
CA PHE A 13 -12.38 31.92 9.08
C PHE A 13 -13.83 31.54 8.68
N ILE A 14 -14.67 32.51 8.38
CA ILE A 14 -16.03 32.29 7.87
C ILE A 14 -15.99 31.69 6.46
N SER A 15 -15.08 32.14 5.60
CA SER A 15 -14.89 31.57 4.25
C SER A 15 -14.40 30.13 4.29
N LEU A 16 -13.49 29.79 5.22
CA LEU A 16 -13.05 28.42 5.47
C LEU A 16 -14.17 27.54 6.02
N LEU A 17 -14.98 28.06 6.96
CA LEU A 17 -16.15 27.33 7.48
C LEU A 17 -17.22 27.10 6.40
N LEU A 18 -17.44 28.05 5.50
CA LEU A 18 -18.36 27.90 4.38
C LEU A 18 -17.82 26.92 3.33
N LEU A 19 -16.51 26.88 3.09
CA LEU A 19 -15.84 25.88 2.23
C LEU A 19 -15.93 24.47 2.85
N LEU A 20 -15.69 24.32 4.15
CA LEU A 20 -15.81 23.05 4.86
C LEU A 20 -17.26 22.56 4.91
N ASN A 21 -18.24 23.44 5.11
CA ASN A 21 -19.66 23.10 5.01
C ASN A 21 -20.07 22.72 3.58
N ASN A 22 -19.56 23.38 2.55
CA ASN A 22 -19.81 23.02 1.16
C ASN A 22 -19.15 21.67 0.76
N ILE A 23 -18.00 21.35 1.35
CA ILE A 23 -17.36 20.04 1.15
C ILE A 23 -18.14 18.94 1.87
N ASN A 24 -18.62 19.20 3.09
CA ASN A 24 -19.46 18.27 3.84
C ASN A 24 -20.86 18.11 3.23
N THR A 25 -21.47 19.18 2.73
CA THR A 25 -22.77 19.09 2.02
C THR A 25 -22.62 18.44 0.65
N LYS A 26 -21.51 18.64 -0.09
CA LYS A 26 -21.24 17.87 -1.31
C LYS A 26 -20.99 16.39 -1.02
N LYS A 27 -20.28 16.04 0.06
CA LYS A 27 -20.15 14.64 0.50
C LYS A 27 -21.50 14.06 0.94
N GLN A 28 -22.31 14.80 1.68
CA GLN A 28 -23.67 14.37 2.06
C GLN A 28 -24.63 14.34 0.87
N LEU A 29 -24.55 15.27 -0.07
CA LEU A 29 -25.37 15.26 -1.30
C LEU A 29 -24.96 14.12 -2.24
N ASN A 30 -23.67 13.80 -2.35
CA ASN A 30 -23.24 12.58 -3.06
C ASN A 30 -23.71 11.30 -2.32
N PHE A 31 -23.82 11.33 -1.00
CA PHE A 31 -24.36 10.20 -0.21
C PHE A 31 -25.89 10.04 -0.35
N LEU A 32 -26.61 11.12 -0.64
CA LEU A 32 -28.07 11.13 -0.81
C LEU A 32 -28.53 10.87 -2.26
N SER A 33 -27.62 10.93 -3.25
CA SER A 33 -27.94 10.66 -4.66
C SER A 33 -27.80 9.17 -5.07
N PHE A 34 -27.34 8.28 -4.20
CA PHE A 34 -27.24 6.84 -4.47
C PHE A 34 -28.61 6.15 -4.33
N LYS A 35 -29.56 6.48 -5.21
CA LYS A 35 -30.77 5.68 -5.46
C LYS A 35 -30.71 4.94 -6.81
N GLU A 36 -29.60 5.01 -7.54
CA GLU A 36 -29.41 4.11 -8.67
C GLU A 36 -28.97 2.74 -8.17
N GLU A 37 -29.70 1.72 -8.56
CA GLU A 37 -29.33 0.32 -8.33
C GLU A 37 -27.98 0.09 -8.98
N ILE A 38 -26.94 -0.20 -8.17
CA ILE A 38 -25.59 -0.45 -8.69
C ILE A 38 -25.69 -1.67 -9.59
N LYS A 39 -25.51 -1.49 -10.90
CA LYS A 39 -25.43 -2.57 -11.87
C LYS A 39 -23.96 -2.94 -12.05
N PRO A 40 -23.54 -4.11 -11.57
CA PRO A 40 -22.17 -4.58 -11.77
C PRO A 40 -21.83 -4.65 -13.26
N SER A 41 -20.55 -4.38 -13.59
CA SER A 41 -20.06 -4.53 -14.95
C SER A 41 -20.17 -5.99 -15.44
N LYS A 42 -20.09 -6.16 -16.76
CA LYS A 42 -20.05 -7.51 -17.33
C LYS A 42 -18.82 -8.28 -16.84
N GLU A 43 -17.70 -7.61 -16.76
CA GLU A 43 -16.43 -8.15 -16.32
C GLU A 43 -16.50 -8.65 -14.86
N TYR A 44 -17.18 -7.92 -13.98
CA TYR A 44 -17.45 -8.38 -12.61
C TYR A 44 -18.35 -9.63 -12.62
N THR A 45 -19.42 -9.59 -13.39
CA THR A 45 -20.33 -10.75 -13.50
C THR A 45 -19.62 -11.98 -14.03
N ASP A 46 -18.75 -11.81 -15.03
CA ASP A 46 -17.94 -12.90 -15.59
C ASP A 46 -16.94 -13.44 -14.54
N LEU A 47 -16.35 -12.58 -13.70
CA LEU A 47 -15.50 -12.99 -12.57
C LEU A 47 -16.27 -13.82 -11.54
N ILE A 48 -17.48 -13.38 -11.14
CA ILE A 48 -18.33 -14.13 -10.19
C ILE A 48 -18.70 -15.50 -10.76
N ASN A 49 -19.10 -15.55 -12.03
CA ASN A 49 -19.42 -16.80 -12.72
C ASN A 49 -18.19 -17.72 -12.81
N TYR A 50 -17.00 -17.17 -13.05
CA TYR A 50 -15.76 -17.93 -13.06
C TYR A 50 -15.48 -18.58 -11.69
N ILE A 51 -15.61 -17.82 -10.61
CA ILE A 51 -15.41 -18.32 -9.25
C ILE A 51 -16.44 -19.42 -8.92
N THR A 52 -17.71 -19.14 -9.13
CA THR A 52 -18.80 -20.04 -8.73
C THR A 52 -18.87 -21.32 -9.58
N SER A 53 -18.61 -21.24 -10.88
CA SER A 53 -18.57 -22.44 -11.78
C SER A 53 -17.39 -23.36 -11.49
N ASN A 54 -16.37 -22.89 -10.78
CA ASN A 54 -15.23 -23.68 -10.33
C ASN A 54 -15.35 -24.12 -8.85
N GLY A 55 -16.55 -24.08 -8.27
CA GLY A 55 -16.82 -24.56 -6.91
C GLY A 55 -16.57 -23.52 -5.81
N GLY A 56 -16.30 -22.27 -6.19
CA GLY A 56 -16.15 -21.15 -5.25
C GLY A 56 -17.49 -20.55 -4.82
N TYR A 57 -17.41 -19.57 -3.94
CA TYR A 57 -18.56 -18.82 -3.42
C TYR A 57 -18.24 -17.35 -3.31
N VAL A 58 -19.15 -16.48 -3.70
CA VAL A 58 -19.12 -15.04 -3.42
C VAL A 58 -20.47 -14.67 -2.83
N ASN A 59 -20.48 -14.00 -1.69
CA ASN A 59 -21.72 -13.58 -1.02
C ASN A 59 -22.49 -12.63 -1.94
N PRO A 60 -23.78 -12.93 -2.26
CA PRO A 60 -24.55 -12.13 -3.22
C PRO A 60 -24.85 -10.70 -2.76
N LYS A 61 -24.60 -10.37 -1.51
CA LYS A 61 -24.69 -8.99 -1.00
C LYS A 61 -23.50 -8.12 -1.44
N LEU A 62 -22.41 -8.71 -1.94
CA LEU A 62 -21.21 -7.99 -2.35
C LEU A 62 -21.34 -7.49 -3.78
N VAL A 63 -21.14 -6.19 -3.97
CA VAL A 63 -21.15 -5.54 -5.27
C VAL A 63 -19.99 -4.57 -5.41
N PRO A 64 -19.44 -4.40 -6.63
CA PRO A 64 -18.40 -3.44 -6.85
C PRO A 64 -18.97 -2.02 -6.93
N ASN A 65 -18.23 -1.05 -6.42
CA ASN A 65 -18.40 0.35 -6.76
C ASN A 65 -17.22 0.76 -7.66
N GLU A 66 -17.48 0.91 -8.95
CA GLU A 66 -16.48 1.13 -10.00
C GLU A 66 -16.47 2.61 -10.38
N ILE A 67 -15.65 3.42 -9.68
CA ILE A 67 -15.51 4.86 -9.97
C ILE A 67 -14.65 5.07 -11.23
N SER A 68 -13.59 4.28 -11.38
CA SER A 68 -12.71 4.21 -12.54
C SER A 68 -11.98 2.87 -12.56
N ASP A 69 -11.21 2.59 -13.62
CA ASP A 69 -10.41 1.35 -13.72
C ASP A 69 -9.39 1.18 -12.58
N SER A 70 -8.87 2.29 -12.05
CA SER A 70 -7.90 2.29 -10.94
C SER A 70 -8.53 2.54 -9.57
N ASN A 71 -9.80 2.96 -9.50
CA ASN A 71 -10.50 3.29 -8.26
C ASN A 71 -11.79 2.48 -8.15
N ARG A 72 -11.67 1.31 -7.55
CA ARG A 72 -12.76 0.36 -7.33
C ARG A 72 -12.72 -0.15 -5.91
N TYR A 73 -13.88 -0.44 -5.34
CA TYR A 73 -14.01 -1.04 -4.02
C TYR A 73 -15.28 -1.88 -3.94
N ILE A 74 -15.31 -2.81 -3.00
CA ILE A 74 -16.47 -3.69 -2.79
C ILE A 74 -17.30 -3.13 -1.64
N ILE A 75 -18.61 -3.04 -1.85
CA ILE A 75 -19.58 -2.68 -0.79
C ILE A 75 -20.60 -3.79 -0.58
N THR A 76 -21.28 -3.74 0.55
CA THR A 76 -22.42 -4.62 0.78
C THR A 76 -23.76 -3.93 0.48
N THR A 77 -24.67 -4.62 -0.19
CA THR A 77 -26.04 -4.16 -0.49
C THR A 77 -27.03 -4.39 0.64
N ASP A 78 -26.66 -5.20 1.66
CA ASP A 78 -27.47 -5.49 2.83
C ASP A 78 -26.55 -5.80 4.02
N LYS A 79 -27.12 -5.80 5.23
CA LYS A 79 -26.37 -6.09 6.45
C LYS A 79 -25.74 -7.48 6.40
N ILE A 80 -24.44 -7.53 6.73
CA ILE A 80 -23.64 -8.76 6.92
C ILE A 80 -23.45 -8.96 8.43
N LYS A 81 -23.60 -10.19 8.88
CA LYS A 81 -23.35 -10.53 10.29
C LYS A 81 -21.90 -10.93 10.50
N LYS A 82 -21.41 -10.69 11.72
CA LYS A 82 -20.14 -11.25 12.15
C LYS A 82 -20.10 -12.76 11.87
N ASP A 83 -18.93 -13.25 11.47
CA ASP A 83 -18.63 -14.63 11.10
C ASP A 83 -19.35 -15.15 9.83
N GLU A 84 -20.11 -14.28 9.13
CA GLU A 84 -20.68 -14.62 7.81
C GLU A 84 -19.56 -14.81 6.78
N VAL A 85 -19.63 -15.92 6.01
CA VAL A 85 -18.68 -16.16 4.92
C VAL A 85 -19.00 -15.23 3.75
N LEU A 86 -17.97 -14.55 3.27
CA LEU A 86 -18.06 -13.56 2.18
C LEU A 86 -17.52 -14.10 0.86
N LEU A 87 -16.47 -14.94 0.93
CA LEU A 87 -15.79 -15.51 -0.23
C LEU A 87 -15.26 -16.89 0.11
N PHE A 88 -15.31 -17.79 -0.88
CA PHE A 88 -14.47 -18.98 -0.99
C PHE A 88 -13.85 -19.01 -2.40
N SER A 89 -12.53 -18.90 -2.49
CA SER A 89 -11.76 -19.02 -3.72
C SER A 89 -10.97 -20.33 -3.71
N PRO A 90 -11.40 -21.36 -4.45
CA PRO A 90 -10.76 -22.67 -4.46
C PRO A 90 -9.43 -22.67 -5.22
N ASP A 91 -8.53 -23.59 -4.90
CA ASP A 91 -7.18 -23.71 -5.46
C ASP A 91 -7.15 -23.74 -7.00
N ILE A 92 -8.18 -24.32 -7.62
CA ILE A 92 -8.24 -24.47 -9.08
C ILE A 92 -8.27 -23.14 -9.85
N ILE A 93 -8.69 -22.04 -9.20
CA ILE A 93 -8.75 -20.71 -9.82
C ILE A 93 -7.60 -19.77 -9.40
N LEU A 94 -6.72 -20.21 -8.52
CA LEU A 94 -5.62 -19.39 -8.03
C LEU A 94 -4.47 -19.34 -9.04
N ILE A 95 -3.82 -18.17 -9.17
CA ILE A 95 -2.55 -18.10 -9.87
C ILE A 95 -1.44 -18.24 -8.83
N SER A 96 -0.94 -19.47 -8.71
CA SER A 96 0.07 -19.85 -7.73
C SER A 96 0.90 -21.02 -8.31
N LYS A 97 2.13 -21.19 -7.85
CA LYS A 97 2.95 -22.39 -8.15
C LYS A 97 2.27 -23.70 -7.76
N LEU A 98 1.30 -23.69 -6.85
CA LEU A 98 0.51 -24.88 -6.51
C LEU A 98 -0.43 -25.29 -7.65
N HIS A 99 -0.82 -24.38 -8.52
CA HIS A 99 -1.63 -24.71 -9.69
C HIS A 99 -0.78 -25.41 -10.76
N LYS A 100 -1.11 -26.64 -11.11
CA LYS A 100 -0.31 -27.51 -11.99
C LYS A 100 0.11 -26.86 -13.31
N TYR A 101 -0.76 -26.07 -13.93
CA TYR A 101 -0.46 -25.39 -15.19
C TYR A 101 0.53 -24.22 -14.97
N VAL A 102 0.32 -23.43 -13.92
CA VAL A 102 1.22 -22.35 -13.53
C VAL A 102 2.60 -22.93 -13.20
N PHE A 103 2.67 -23.95 -12.33
CA PHE A 103 3.90 -24.62 -11.93
C PHE A 103 4.74 -25.07 -13.14
N ARG A 104 4.09 -25.75 -14.12
CA ARG A 104 4.81 -26.20 -15.31
C ARG A 104 5.42 -25.03 -16.09
N LYS A 105 4.71 -23.92 -16.24
CA LYS A 105 5.23 -22.72 -16.93
C LYS A 105 6.38 -22.06 -16.18
N CYS A 106 6.29 -22.04 -14.87
CA CYS A 106 7.35 -21.56 -14.00
C CYS A 106 8.60 -22.40 -14.08
N GLN A 107 8.44 -23.72 -14.04
CA GLN A 107 9.52 -24.66 -14.17
C GLN A 107 10.22 -24.55 -15.52
N GLU A 108 9.47 -24.35 -16.60
CA GLU A 108 10.02 -24.09 -17.92
C GLU A 108 10.86 -22.80 -17.94
N ALA A 109 10.52 -21.78 -17.15
CA ALA A 109 11.15 -20.46 -17.14
C ALA A 109 12.34 -20.34 -16.19
N TYR A 110 12.16 -20.76 -14.94
CA TYR A 110 13.12 -20.54 -13.85
C TYR A 110 13.77 -21.83 -13.31
N GLY A 111 13.38 -23.00 -13.82
CA GLY A 111 13.82 -24.29 -13.26
C GLY A 111 13.08 -24.65 -11.97
N PHE A 112 13.74 -25.40 -11.09
CA PHE A 112 13.16 -25.88 -9.82
C PHE A 112 13.51 -25.02 -8.61
N GLU A 113 14.04 -23.83 -8.80
CA GLU A 113 14.46 -22.99 -7.70
C GLU A 113 13.27 -22.41 -6.94
N GLU A 114 13.22 -22.61 -5.62
CA GLU A 114 12.13 -22.15 -4.75
C GLU A 114 12.08 -20.61 -4.61
N GLU A 115 13.18 -19.93 -4.88
CA GLU A 115 13.38 -18.49 -4.71
C GLU A 115 12.55 -17.58 -5.64
N TYR A 116 11.89 -18.15 -6.66
CA TYR A 116 11.23 -17.39 -7.74
C TYR A 116 9.71 -17.46 -7.76
N ASP A 117 9.04 -17.65 -6.63
CA ASP A 117 7.59 -17.80 -6.62
C ASP A 117 6.87 -16.56 -7.15
N TYR A 118 7.25 -15.40 -6.65
CA TYR A 118 6.72 -14.12 -7.10
C TYR A 118 7.05 -13.86 -8.57
N ASP A 119 8.32 -13.98 -8.94
CA ASP A 119 8.83 -13.70 -10.28
C ASP A 119 8.17 -14.60 -11.32
N CYS A 120 7.93 -15.84 -10.94
CA CYS A 120 7.23 -16.83 -11.73
C CYS A 120 5.78 -16.40 -12.04
N ILE A 121 5.02 -15.95 -11.06
CA ILE A 121 3.65 -15.48 -11.26
C ILE A 121 3.63 -14.29 -12.23
N VAL A 122 4.58 -13.35 -12.06
CA VAL A 122 4.74 -12.19 -12.96
C VAL A 122 4.97 -12.65 -14.41
N TYR A 123 5.94 -13.56 -14.61
CA TYR A 123 6.22 -14.12 -15.94
C TYR A 123 5.02 -14.87 -16.52
N PHE A 124 4.42 -15.75 -15.70
CA PHE A 124 3.24 -16.51 -16.11
C PHE A 124 2.10 -15.60 -16.57
N MET A 125 1.71 -14.63 -15.78
CA MET A 125 0.64 -13.68 -16.13
C MET A 125 0.96 -12.89 -17.40
N THR A 126 2.24 -12.55 -17.61
CA THR A 126 2.68 -11.81 -18.80
C THR A 126 2.47 -12.61 -20.07
N ILE A 127 2.80 -13.89 -20.10
CA ILE A 127 2.65 -14.72 -21.31
C ILE A 127 1.26 -15.33 -21.47
N ASP A 128 0.61 -15.72 -20.35
CA ASP A 128 -0.68 -16.41 -20.37
C ASP A 128 -1.83 -15.49 -20.81
N LYS A 129 -1.68 -14.19 -20.65
CA LYS A 129 -2.62 -13.17 -21.17
C LYS A 129 -2.79 -13.28 -22.69
N TYR A 130 -1.79 -13.76 -23.42
CA TYR A 130 -1.84 -13.99 -24.86
C TYR A 130 -2.39 -15.37 -25.25
N ASN A 131 -2.65 -16.24 -24.27
CA ASN A 131 -3.30 -17.51 -24.51
C ASN A 131 -4.82 -17.31 -24.65
N SER A 132 -5.38 -17.48 -25.84
CA SER A 132 -6.81 -17.29 -26.11
C SER A 132 -7.73 -18.25 -25.35
N THR A 133 -7.19 -19.38 -24.89
CA THR A 133 -7.92 -20.45 -24.19
C THR A 133 -7.62 -20.50 -22.69
N THR A 134 -6.97 -19.48 -22.15
CA THR A 134 -6.68 -19.46 -20.71
C THR A 134 -7.94 -19.47 -19.86
N MET A 135 -7.94 -20.31 -18.83
CA MET A 135 -9.04 -20.35 -17.86
C MET A 135 -9.08 -19.08 -16.98
N PHE A 136 -7.96 -18.35 -16.85
CA PHE A 136 -7.86 -17.14 -16.03
C PHE A 136 -8.40 -15.89 -16.73
N ARG A 137 -8.94 -15.99 -17.96
CA ARG A 137 -9.42 -14.84 -18.73
C ARG A 137 -10.40 -13.94 -17.99
N PRO A 138 -11.44 -14.46 -17.27
CA PRO A 138 -12.37 -13.61 -16.53
C PRO A 138 -11.68 -12.81 -15.43
N TYR A 139 -10.68 -13.40 -14.78
CA TYR A 139 -9.89 -12.71 -13.78
C TYR A 139 -9.00 -11.62 -14.39
N TYR A 140 -8.26 -11.93 -15.45
CA TYR A 140 -7.43 -10.93 -16.15
C TYR A 140 -8.23 -9.72 -16.64
N ASN A 141 -9.44 -9.96 -17.13
CA ASN A 141 -10.31 -8.90 -17.65
C ASN A 141 -10.82 -7.98 -16.53
N TYR A 142 -10.84 -8.46 -15.29
CA TYR A 142 -11.29 -7.69 -14.14
C TYR A 142 -10.14 -7.10 -13.32
N LEU A 143 -8.90 -7.51 -13.53
CA LEU A 143 -7.77 -6.88 -12.85
C LEU A 143 -7.70 -5.37 -13.17
N PRO A 144 -7.39 -4.50 -12.19
CA PRO A 144 -7.35 -3.07 -12.42
C PRO A 144 -6.14 -2.66 -13.25
N THR A 145 -6.28 -1.56 -13.95
CA THR A 145 -5.12 -0.81 -14.45
C THR A 145 -4.53 0.00 -13.30
N LEU A 146 -3.24 -0.20 -13.01
CA LEU A 146 -2.57 0.55 -11.94
C LEU A 146 -2.38 2.02 -12.37
N ASP A 147 -2.77 2.94 -11.50
CA ASP A 147 -2.39 4.35 -11.66
C ASP A 147 -0.93 4.53 -11.22
N LYS A 148 -0.03 4.43 -12.20
CA LYS A 148 1.41 4.53 -11.94
C LYS A 148 1.83 5.89 -11.39
N SER A 149 1.03 6.94 -11.55
CA SER A 149 1.37 8.30 -11.11
C SER A 149 1.51 8.42 -9.60
N GLU A 150 0.81 7.59 -8.83
CA GLU A 150 0.88 7.57 -7.37
C GLU A 150 2.00 6.69 -6.81
N PHE A 151 2.68 5.90 -7.64
CA PHE A 151 3.78 5.07 -7.18
C PHE A 151 5.12 5.82 -7.11
N VAL A 152 5.96 5.47 -6.14
CA VAL A 152 7.27 6.10 -5.94
C VAL A 152 8.21 5.93 -7.14
N PHE A 153 8.09 4.84 -7.91
CA PHE A 153 8.88 4.64 -9.12
C PHE A 153 8.50 5.56 -10.29
N SER A 154 7.40 6.32 -10.18
CA SER A 154 7.03 7.36 -11.14
C SER A 154 7.68 8.72 -10.84
N PHE A 155 8.48 8.83 -9.78
CA PHE A 155 9.16 10.07 -9.44
C PHE A 155 10.12 10.49 -10.55
N SER A 156 10.08 11.78 -10.91
CA SER A 156 11.12 12.38 -11.75
C SER A 156 12.47 12.39 -11.04
N GLU A 157 13.56 12.56 -11.78
CA GLU A 157 14.90 12.68 -11.17
C GLU A 157 14.99 13.86 -10.19
N GLU A 158 14.27 14.96 -10.48
CA GLU A 158 14.15 16.08 -9.58
C GLU A 158 13.44 15.72 -8.28
N GLU A 159 12.31 14.99 -8.36
CA GLU A 159 11.58 14.50 -7.18
C GLU A 159 12.42 13.51 -6.35
N LYS A 160 13.16 12.61 -7.01
CA LYS A 160 14.09 11.70 -6.34
C LYS A 160 15.13 12.44 -5.51
N GLU A 161 15.71 13.50 -6.06
CA GLU A 161 16.69 14.32 -5.34
C GLU A 161 16.05 15.13 -4.21
N ILE A 162 14.88 15.74 -4.45
CA ILE A 162 14.15 16.54 -3.44
C ILE A 162 13.75 15.65 -2.24
N PHE A 163 13.29 14.42 -2.48
CA PHE A 163 12.78 13.54 -1.43
C PHE A 163 13.78 12.50 -0.91
N LYS A 164 15.04 12.57 -1.31
CA LYS A 164 16.07 11.56 -0.96
C LYS A 164 16.25 11.29 0.53
N GLU A 165 15.97 12.28 1.39
CA GLU A 165 16.10 12.15 2.85
C GLU A 165 14.79 11.75 3.55
N THR A 166 13.69 11.55 2.81
CA THR A 166 12.42 11.12 3.41
C THR A 166 12.34 9.64 3.69
N GLY A 167 13.27 8.84 3.14
CA GLY A 167 13.22 7.38 3.17
C GLY A 167 12.22 6.77 2.18
N VAL A 168 11.38 7.58 1.54
CA VAL A 168 10.41 7.12 0.54
C VAL A 168 11.11 6.69 -0.75
N THR A 169 12.14 7.42 -1.17
CA THR A 169 12.92 7.12 -2.39
C THR A 169 13.72 5.82 -2.33
N ASP A 170 13.94 5.26 -1.15
CA ASP A 170 14.57 3.94 -1.01
C ASP A 170 13.72 2.83 -1.67
N GLY A 171 12.40 3.02 -1.71
CA GLY A 171 11.49 2.13 -2.42
C GLY A 171 11.76 2.02 -3.92
N ILE A 172 12.29 3.07 -4.55
CA ILE A 172 12.62 3.09 -5.99
C ILE A 172 13.76 2.11 -6.28
N ARG A 173 14.86 2.21 -5.52
CA ARG A 173 16.02 1.32 -5.69
C ARG A 173 15.66 -0.12 -5.40
N THR A 174 14.83 -0.35 -4.39
CA THR A 174 14.33 -1.68 -4.04
C THR A 174 13.48 -2.25 -5.18
N TYR A 175 12.56 -1.47 -5.72
CA TYR A 175 11.72 -1.85 -6.86
C TYR A 175 12.58 -2.21 -8.09
N GLU A 176 13.50 -1.33 -8.48
CA GLU A 176 14.38 -1.52 -9.63
C GLU A 176 15.27 -2.78 -9.47
N TYR A 177 15.80 -3.00 -8.28
CA TYR A 177 16.61 -4.18 -7.97
C TYR A 177 15.80 -5.49 -8.16
N PHE A 178 14.63 -5.59 -7.55
CA PHE A 178 13.81 -6.80 -7.63
C PHE A 178 13.20 -7.00 -9.02
N LEU A 179 12.81 -5.94 -9.71
CA LEU A 179 12.34 -6.01 -11.08
C LEU A 179 13.42 -6.58 -12.01
N ASN A 180 14.66 -6.09 -11.89
CA ASN A 180 15.78 -6.60 -12.67
C ASN A 180 16.12 -8.05 -12.30
N LYS A 181 16.05 -8.42 -11.03
CA LYS A 181 16.23 -9.80 -10.56
C LYS A 181 15.20 -10.74 -11.19
N ALA A 182 13.93 -10.32 -11.25
CA ALA A 182 12.85 -11.09 -11.85
C ALA A 182 12.94 -11.20 -13.37
N LEU A 183 13.35 -10.13 -14.04
CA LEU A 183 13.39 -10.07 -15.51
C LEU A 183 14.58 -10.83 -16.10
N LYS A 184 15.77 -10.68 -15.52
CA LYS A 184 17.03 -11.19 -16.08
C LYS A 184 16.99 -12.68 -16.46
N PRO A 185 16.44 -13.61 -15.65
CA PRO A 185 16.38 -15.03 -16.00
C PRO A 185 15.49 -15.37 -17.19
N VAL A 186 14.50 -14.52 -17.48
CA VAL A 186 13.45 -14.80 -18.48
C VAL A 186 13.49 -13.86 -19.69
N GLU A 187 14.40 -12.91 -19.73
CA GLU A 187 14.46 -11.88 -20.76
C GLU A 187 14.52 -12.45 -22.18
N ASP A 188 15.40 -13.42 -22.44
CA ASP A 188 15.53 -14.04 -23.75
C ASP A 188 14.31 -14.89 -24.12
N ARG A 189 13.65 -15.49 -23.13
CA ARG A 189 12.37 -16.20 -23.34
C ARG A 189 11.24 -15.25 -23.72
N LEU A 190 11.20 -14.07 -23.08
CA LEU A 190 10.24 -13.02 -23.45
C LEU A 190 10.48 -12.48 -24.85
N LYS A 191 11.74 -12.27 -25.26
CA LYS A 191 12.10 -11.88 -26.65
C LYS A 191 11.64 -12.94 -27.65
N HIS A 192 11.95 -14.21 -27.39
CA HIS A 192 11.51 -15.32 -28.25
C HIS A 192 9.97 -15.43 -28.30
N PHE A 193 9.29 -15.26 -27.16
CA PHE A 193 7.83 -15.25 -27.10
C PHE A 193 7.25 -14.11 -27.95
N ALA A 194 7.83 -12.91 -27.84
CA ALA A 194 7.41 -11.73 -28.59
C ALA A 194 7.54 -11.97 -30.10
N GLU A 195 8.67 -12.50 -30.57
CA GLU A 195 8.90 -12.87 -31.96
C GLU A 195 7.87 -13.88 -32.47
N LYS A 196 7.67 -14.97 -31.73
CA LYS A 196 6.74 -16.05 -32.08
C LYS A 196 5.31 -15.57 -32.21
N HIS A 197 4.88 -14.65 -31.33
CA HIS A 197 3.52 -14.12 -31.28
C HIS A 197 3.35 -12.82 -32.08
N LYS A 198 4.41 -12.33 -32.73
CA LYS A 198 4.43 -11.07 -33.50
C LYS A 198 4.05 -9.85 -32.64
N ILE A 199 4.53 -9.83 -31.41
CA ILE A 199 4.37 -8.74 -30.44
C ILE A 199 5.69 -7.96 -30.40
N LYS A 200 5.62 -6.63 -30.26
CA LYS A 200 6.84 -5.87 -29.99
C LYS A 200 7.38 -6.20 -28.61
N TYR A 201 8.68 -6.46 -28.49
CA TYR A 201 9.31 -6.81 -27.21
C TYR A 201 9.08 -5.73 -26.15
N GLU A 202 9.15 -4.45 -26.53
CA GLU A 202 8.91 -3.30 -25.65
C GLU A 202 7.50 -3.34 -25.04
N THR A 203 6.49 -3.74 -25.81
CA THR A 203 5.12 -3.93 -25.30
C THR A 203 5.05 -5.04 -24.26
N LEU A 204 5.69 -6.17 -24.54
CA LEU A 204 5.72 -7.30 -23.61
C LEU A 204 6.51 -6.99 -22.34
N LEU A 205 7.59 -6.21 -22.46
CA LEU A 205 8.38 -5.73 -21.34
C LEU A 205 7.58 -4.78 -20.44
N GLU A 206 6.81 -3.87 -21.01
CA GLU A 206 5.89 -3.01 -20.23
C GLU A 206 4.78 -3.82 -19.55
N GLU A 207 4.25 -4.85 -20.21
CA GLU A 207 3.32 -5.81 -19.58
C GLU A 207 3.97 -6.52 -18.37
N PHE A 208 5.22 -6.97 -18.51
CA PHE A 208 5.97 -7.62 -17.43
C PHE A 208 6.13 -6.67 -16.23
N LYS A 209 6.54 -5.42 -16.46
CA LYS A 209 6.65 -4.40 -15.41
C LYS A 209 5.30 -4.09 -14.74
N ASN A 210 4.23 -4.03 -15.53
CA ASN A 210 2.88 -3.84 -15.01
C ASN A 210 2.47 -4.99 -14.12
N ASN A 211 2.67 -6.23 -14.57
CA ASN A 211 2.37 -7.42 -13.78
C ASN A 211 3.27 -7.53 -12.54
N PHE A 212 4.54 -7.10 -12.60
CA PHE A 212 5.42 -7.02 -11.44
C PHE A 212 4.83 -6.12 -10.36
N SER A 213 4.37 -4.93 -10.70
CA SER A 213 3.71 -4.02 -9.76
C SER A 213 2.34 -4.56 -9.30
N LEU A 214 1.56 -5.14 -10.21
CA LEU A 214 0.24 -5.68 -9.92
C LEU A 214 0.32 -6.85 -8.92
N VAL A 215 1.19 -7.81 -9.16
CA VAL A 215 1.42 -8.93 -8.24
C VAL A 215 1.94 -8.43 -6.90
N GLY A 216 2.88 -7.46 -6.90
CA GLY A 216 3.44 -6.88 -5.67
C GLY A 216 2.43 -6.22 -4.75
N THR A 217 1.33 -5.72 -5.32
CA THR A 217 0.27 -5.04 -4.56
C THR A 217 -0.92 -5.92 -4.23
N ARG A 218 -1.01 -7.16 -4.79
CA ARG A 218 -2.24 -7.99 -4.74
C ARG A 218 -2.01 -9.46 -4.42
N ASN A 219 -0.78 -9.88 -4.15
CA ASN A 219 -0.53 -11.27 -3.80
C ASN A 219 -0.79 -11.54 -2.32
N PHE A 220 -1.18 -12.78 -2.04
CA PHE A 220 -1.44 -13.30 -0.71
C PHE A 220 -0.44 -14.40 -0.38
N GLY A 221 0.04 -14.38 0.85
CA GLY A 221 0.85 -15.47 1.39
C GLY A 221 -0.01 -16.69 1.74
N ARG A 222 0.66 -17.78 2.03
CA ARG A 222 0.05 -19.01 2.58
C ARG A 222 0.56 -19.22 4.00
N PRO A 223 -0.17 -18.78 5.03
CA PRO A 223 0.34 -18.76 6.40
C PRO A 223 0.50 -20.16 7.03
N ASP A 224 -0.13 -21.17 6.45
CA ASP A 224 -0.05 -22.59 6.86
C ASP A 224 1.19 -23.31 6.33
N CYS A 225 1.91 -22.70 5.42
CA CYS A 225 3.13 -23.23 4.82
C CYS A 225 4.31 -22.37 5.26
N PHE A 226 5.40 -23.00 5.72
CA PHE A 226 6.67 -22.30 5.95
C PHE A 226 7.36 -21.87 4.64
N CYS A 227 6.61 -21.72 3.57
CA CYS A 227 7.04 -21.32 2.25
C CYS A 227 6.48 -19.92 1.95
N ASP A 228 7.30 -19.02 1.43
CA ASP A 228 6.90 -17.68 0.99
C ASP A 228 6.13 -17.75 -0.35
N LEU A 229 5.06 -18.57 -0.39
CA LEU A 229 4.23 -18.73 -1.58
C LEU A 229 3.46 -17.45 -1.86
N SER A 230 3.74 -16.84 -2.99
CA SER A 230 2.89 -15.77 -3.55
C SER A 230 1.71 -16.38 -4.28
N THR A 231 0.51 -15.84 -4.07
CA THR A 231 -0.73 -16.32 -4.69
C THR A 231 -1.60 -15.14 -5.09
N MET A 232 -2.03 -15.09 -6.35
CA MET A 232 -3.10 -14.20 -6.78
C MET A 232 -4.43 -14.90 -6.53
N VAL A 233 -5.29 -14.25 -5.73
CA VAL A 233 -6.56 -14.83 -5.27
C VAL A 233 -7.71 -14.03 -5.86
N PRO A 234 -8.40 -14.56 -6.89
CA PRO A 234 -9.51 -13.86 -7.55
C PRO A 234 -10.58 -13.42 -6.56
N PHE A 235 -11.03 -12.19 -6.67
CA PHE A 235 -11.94 -11.45 -5.81
C PHE A 235 -11.32 -10.95 -4.50
N LEU A 236 -10.53 -11.74 -3.79
CA LEU A 236 -9.93 -11.33 -2.51
C LEU A 236 -9.01 -10.11 -2.71
N ASP A 237 -8.30 -10.07 -3.82
CA ASP A 237 -7.41 -8.97 -4.22
C ASP A 237 -8.13 -7.66 -4.64
N LEU A 238 -9.47 -7.67 -4.68
CA LEU A 238 -10.27 -6.48 -4.96
C LEU A 238 -10.55 -5.64 -3.71
N LEU A 239 -10.31 -6.19 -2.53
CA LEU A 239 -10.56 -5.50 -1.27
C LEU A 239 -9.48 -4.46 -1.00
N ASN A 240 -9.92 -3.26 -0.61
CA ASN A 240 -9.00 -2.22 -0.20
C ASN A 240 -8.51 -2.42 1.23
N HIS A 241 -7.37 -1.82 1.53
CA HIS A 241 -6.82 -1.81 2.87
C HIS A 241 -7.56 -0.85 3.80
N SER A 242 -7.72 -1.27 5.05
CA SER A 242 -8.07 -0.38 6.16
C SER A 242 -7.30 -0.78 7.41
N ASP A 243 -6.82 0.20 8.18
CA ASP A 243 -6.29 0.01 9.53
C ASP A 243 -7.39 -0.41 10.53
N LYS A 244 -8.67 -0.27 10.12
CA LYS A 244 -9.90 -0.67 10.84
C LYS A 244 -10.75 -1.61 10.00
N ASN A 245 -10.10 -2.58 9.35
CA ASN A 245 -10.74 -3.55 8.48
C ASN A 245 -11.92 -4.27 9.14
N ASN A 246 -12.85 -4.77 8.30
CA ASN A 246 -14.05 -5.48 8.75
C ASN A 246 -14.09 -6.94 8.33
N THR A 247 -13.03 -7.42 7.68
CA THR A 247 -12.92 -8.82 7.26
C THR A 247 -11.59 -9.43 7.68
N HIS A 248 -11.53 -10.76 7.62
CA HIS A 248 -10.32 -11.55 7.80
C HIS A 248 -10.32 -12.72 6.82
N TRP A 249 -9.20 -12.98 6.20
CA TRP A 249 -9.01 -14.12 5.32
C TRP A 249 -8.06 -15.15 5.93
N TYR A 250 -8.25 -16.40 5.52
CA TYR A 250 -7.35 -17.50 5.83
C TYR A 250 -7.41 -18.57 4.73
N TYR A 251 -6.41 -19.41 4.66
CA TYR A 251 -6.42 -20.56 3.80
C TYR A 251 -6.97 -21.79 4.57
N ASP A 252 -7.92 -22.51 3.98
CA ASP A 252 -8.51 -23.72 4.56
C ASP A 252 -8.00 -24.94 3.78
N GLU A 253 -7.04 -25.67 4.36
CA GLU A 253 -6.48 -26.88 3.76
C GLU A 253 -7.53 -27.96 3.49
N SER A 254 -8.53 -28.09 4.35
CA SER A 254 -9.56 -29.11 4.22
C SER A 254 -10.49 -28.87 3.03
N LYS A 255 -10.67 -27.61 2.65
CA LYS A 255 -11.48 -27.17 1.50
C LYS A 255 -10.63 -26.88 0.26
N GLY A 256 -9.32 -26.69 0.42
CA GLY A 256 -8.39 -26.36 -0.66
C GLY A 256 -8.68 -24.98 -1.25
N GLY A 257 -8.56 -23.91 -0.45
CA GLY A 257 -8.79 -22.58 -0.93
C GLY A 257 -8.82 -21.49 0.15
N TYR A 258 -8.89 -20.23 -0.29
CA TYR A 258 -8.97 -19.06 0.57
C TYR A 258 -10.41 -18.77 0.97
N ILE A 259 -10.62 -18.45 2.24
CA ILE A 259 -11.91 -18.05 2.81
C ILE A 259 -11.80 -16.63 3.34
N LEU A 260 -12.81 -15.81 3.08
CA LEU A 260 -12.99 -14.49 3.66
C LEU A 260 -14.22 -14.50 4.55
N ILE A 261 -14.10 -13.99 5.78
CA ILE A 261 -15.18 -13.85 6.75
C ILE A 261 -15.29 -12.41 7.27
N ALA A 262 -16.48 -12.02 7.67
CA ALA A 262 -16.71 -10.78 8.41
C ALA A 262 -16.24 -10.94 9.87
N ILE A 263 -15.43 -10.01 10.40
CA ILE A 263 -14.97 -10.03 11.80
C ILE A 263 -15.84 -9.22 12.75
N ARG A 264 -16.80 -8.48 12.21
CA ARG A 264 -17.86 -7.74 12.91
C ARG A 264 -19.10 -7.64 12.04
N ASP A 265 -20.21 -7.15 12.61
CA ASP A 265 -21.35 -6.75 11.80
C ASP A 265 -20.91 -5.63 10.84
N ILE A 266 -21.34 -5.71 9.58
CA ILE A 266 -21.08 -4.72 8.52
C ILE A 266 -22.43 -4.17 8.06
N GLU A 267 -22.56 -2.86 8.08
CA GLU A 267 -23.82 -2.23 7.74
C GLU A 267 -23.99 -2.09 6.22
N LYS A 268 -25.24 -1.96 5.76
CA LYS A 268 -25.55 -1.73 4.34
C LYS A 268 -24.80 -0.53 3.79
N ASN A 269 -24.27 -0.67 2.57
CA ASN A 269 -23.43 0.30 1.85
C ASN A 269 -22.06 0.57 2.49
N GLU A 270 -21.67 -0.19 3.50
CA GLU A 270 -20.32 -0.13 4.04
C GLU A 270 -19.35 -0.83 3.08
N GLU A 271 -18.14 -0.27 2.93
CA GLU A 271 -17.07 -0.88 2.17
C GLU A 271 -16.55 -2.13 2.88
N ILE A 272 -16.31 -3.18 2.11
CA ILE A 272 -15.65 -4.40 2.57
C ILE A 272 -14.15 -4.18 2.47
N THR A 273 -13.47 -4.21 3.60
CA THR A 273 -12.04 -3.91 3.69
C THR A 273 -11.27 -5.02 4.36
N ASP A 274 -10.04 -5.22 3.91
CA ASP A 274 -9.08 -6.14 4.51
C ASP A 274 -7.88 -5.40 5.11
N SER A 275 -7.05 -6.10 5.84
CA SER A 275 -5.78 -5.58 6.35
C SER A 275 -4.62 -6.11 5.53
N TYR A 276 -3.87 -5.22 4.85
CA TYR A 276 -2.61 -5.58 4.18
C TYR A 276 -1.47 -5.77 5.18
N GLY A 277 -1.66 -5.33 6.43
CA GLY A 277 -0.70 -5.39 7.53
C GLY A 277 -0.72 -4.13 8.38
N LYS A 278 0.06 -4.14 9.46
CA LYS A 278 0.24 -2.99 10.34
C LYS A 278 1.31 -2.05 9.77
N TYR A 279 0.94 -1.29 8.75
CA TYR A 279 1.87 -0.47 7.98
C TYR A 279 1.67 1.02 8.24
N TYR A 280 2.77 1.75 8.40
CA TYR A 280 2.81 3.20 8.45
C TYR A 280 2.78 3.81 7.02
N ASN A 281 2.44 5.08 6.90
CA ASN A 281 2.13 5.71 5.61
C ASN A 281 3.29 5.69 4.61
N SER A 282 4.54 5.91 5.03
CA SER A 282 5.68 5.81 4.11
C SER A 282 5.85 4.40 3.53
N LEU A 283 5.51 3.35 4.30
CA LEU A 283 5.57 1.97 3.80
C LEU A 283 4.40 1.67 2.87
N LEU A 284 3.18 2.07 3.22
CA LEU A 284 2.00 1.94 2.35
C LEU A 284 2.25 2.63 1.01
N TYR A 285 2.81 3.83 1.03
CA TYR A 285 3.11 4.57 -0.19
C TYR A 285 4.19 3.90 -1.05
N LYS A 286 5.29 3.43 -0.43
CA LYS A 286 6.36 2.73 -1.14
C LYS A 286 5.89 1.45 -1.82
N THR A 287 4.98 0.72 -1.16
CA THR A 287 4.57 -0.62 -1.60
C THR A 287 3.32 -0.57 -2.47
N TYR A 288 2.33 0.23 -2.09
CA TYR A 288 0.99 0.19 -2.67
C TYR A 288 0.58 1.48 -3.39
N GLY A 289 1.34 2.57 -3.26
CA GLY A 289 1.07 3.85 -3.91
C GLY A 289 -0.01 4.71 -3.24
N PHE A 290 -0.38 4.43 -1.99
CA PHE A 290 -1.37 5.22 -1.26
C PHE A 290 -0.98 5.48 0.19
N VAL A 291 -1.71 6.39 0.85
CA VAL A 291 -1.59 6.71 2.28
C VAL A 291 -2.96 6.78 2.93
N ILE A 292 -3.02 6.61 4.24
CA ILE A 292 -4.22 6.76 5.07
C ILE A 292 -4.03 8.00 5.96
N PRO A 293 -4.71 9.11 5.70
CA PRO A 293 -4.69 10.26 6.59
C PRO A 293 -5.21 9.88 7.98
N GLY A 294 -4.39 10.08 9.02
CA GLY A 294 -4.71 9.66 10.38
C GLY A 294 -4.59 8.16 10.62
N ASN A 295 -3.68 7.51 9.89
CA ASN A 295 -3.33 6.11 10.08
C ASN A 295 -3.07 5.78 11.56
N SER A 296 -3.59 4.63 12.02
CA SER A 296 -3.39 4.15 13.40
C SER A 296 -1.93 3.77 13.69
N TYR A 297 -1.12 3.56 12.65
CA TYR A 297 0.30 3.23 12.77
C TYR A 297 1.15 4.45 12.43
N PRO A 298 1.79 5.10 13.44
CA PRO A 298 2.62 6.27 13.22
C PRO A 298 3.78 6.01 12.27
N ASP A 299 4.12 7.00 11.46
CA ASP A 299 5.25 6.91 10.55
C ASP A 299 6.61 6.90 11.27
N ILE A 300 7.68 6.70 10.53
CA ILE A 300 9.04 6.59 11.02
C ILE A 300 9.92 7.61 10.30
N VAL A 301 10.60 8.48 11.06
CA VAL A 301 11.56 9.45 10.52
C VAL A 301 12.97 8.97 10.74
N SER A 302 13.74 8.77 9.69
CA SER A 302 15.18 8.55 9.80
C SER A 302 15.87 9.89 10.00
N ALA A 303 16.57 10.05 11.13
CA ALA A 303 17.36 11.23 11.44
C ALA A 303 18.77 10.86 11.90
N LYS A 304 19.77 11.65 11.46
CA LYS A 304 21.14 11.49 11.89
C LYS A 304 21.41 12.47 13.03
N ILE A 305 21.67 11.95 14.22
CA ILE A 305 21.94 12.74 15.43
C ILE A 305 23.38 12.51 15.85
N ASN A 306 24.19 13.54 15.81
CA ASN A 306 25.62 13.48 16.10
C ASN A 306 26.37 12.32 15.40
N GLY A 307 26.06 12.11 14.14
CA GLY A 307 26.68 11.09 13.29
C GLY A 307 25.99 9.72 13.31
N GLU A 308 25.03 9.49 14.19
CA GLU A 308 24.30 8.22 14.30
C GLU A 308 22.89 8.30 13.76
N ILE A 309 22.44 7.20 13.13
CA ILE A 309 21.10 7.11 12.54
C ILE A 309 20.11 6.58 13.58
N TYR A 310 19.03 7.32 13.78
CA TYR A 310 17.88 6.96 14.61
C TYR A 310 16.63 6.84 13.74
N SER A 311 15.85 5.78 13.98
CA SER A 311 14.50 5.63 13.42
C SER A 311 13.50 6.22 14.42
N LEU A 312 13.20 7.50 14.30
CA LEU A 312 12.34 8.24 15.22
C LEU A 312 10.88 7.84 15.02
N THR A 313 10.22 7.39 16.09
CA THR A 313 8.81 7.03 16.11
C THR A 313 8.16 7.49 17.41
N MET A 314 6.87 7.77 17.39
CA MET A 314 6.13 8.22 18.58
C MET A 314 6.12 7.18 19.69
N GLU A 315 6.17 5.89 19.37
CA GLU A 315 6.17 4.77 20.32
C GLU A 315 7.40 4.80 21.22
N PHE A 316 8.58 5.12 20.67
CA PHE A 316 9.85 5.08 21.40
C PHE A 316 10.43 6.47 21.72
N LEU A 317 9.59 7.52 21.65
CA LEU A 317 10.01 8.92 21.82
C LEU A 317 10.91 9.11 23.05
N LYS A 318 10.43 8.76 24.23
CA LYS A 318 11.18 8.98 25.49
C LYS A 318 12.46 8.16 25.54
N SER A 319 12.39 6.87 25.25
CA SER A 319 13.55 5.96 25.30
C SER A 319 14.63 6.33 24.28
N HIS A 320 14.23 6.82 23.10
CA HIS A 320 15.19 7.33 22.12
C HIS A 320 15.90 8.60 22.60
N VAL A 321 15.16 9.54 23.18
CA VAL A 321 15.74 10.77 23.73
C VAL A 321 16.68 10.44 24.87
N ASP A 322 16.28 9.57 25.82
CA ASP A 322 17.16 9.11 26.90
C ASP A 322 18.47 8.53 26.34
N ARG A 323 18.39 7.65 25.36
CA ARG A 323 19.55 7.03 24.71
C ARG A 323 20.45 8.04 23.98
N MET A 324 19.89 9.08 23.34
CA MET A 324 20.67 10.15 22.70
C MET A 324 21.51 10.90 23.73
N PHE A 325 20.90 11.28 24.86
CA PHE A 325 21.62 11.94 25.96
C PHE A 325 22.65 11.03 26.63
N GLU A 326 22.29 9.80 26.98
CA GLU A 326 23.22 8.83 27.58
C GLU A 326 24.47 8.66 26.70
N LYS A 327 24.28 8.55 25.41
CA LYS A 327 25.38 8.32 24.47
C LYS A 327 26.31 9.52 24.35
N LEU A 328 25.76 10.73 24.36
CA LEU A 328 26.56 11.96 24.30
C LEU A 328 27.26 12.23 25.64
N VAL A 329 26.53 12.18 26.75
CA VAL A 329 27.05 12.54 28.06
C VAL A 329 27.98 11.45 28.61
N LYS A 330 27.55 10.18 28.62
CA LYS A 330 28.33 9.10 29.25
C LYS A 330 29.42 8.52 28.34
N SER A 331 29.14 8.36 27.03
CA SER A 331 30.07 7.69 26.13
C SER A 331 31.04 8.64 25.43
N LYS A 332 30.64 9.89 25.15
CA LYS A 332 31.46 10.89 24.46
C LYS A 332 31.98 11.99 25.39
N ASN A 333 31.63 11.93 26.67
CA ASN A 333 32.05 12.88 27.69
C ASN A 333 31.72 14.36 27.33
N VAL A 334 30.54 14.54 26.75
CA VAL A 334 30.00 15.86 26.39
C VAL A 334 29.16 16.37 27.55
N ASP A 335 29.26 17.66 27.93
CA ASP A 335 28.40 18.20 28.98
C ASP A 335 26.91 18.20 28.52
N PHE A 336 26.00 18.24 29.51
CA PHE A 336 24.57 18.14 29.27
C PHE A 336 24.04 19.26 28.35
N LYS A 337 24.51 20.48 28.51
CA LYS A 337 24.08 21.63 27.73
C LYS A 337 24.54 21.49 26.28
N GLU A 338 25.77 21.06 26.07
CA GLU A 338 26.34 20.79 24.76
C GLU A 338 25.59 19.60 24.07
N ALA A 339 25.35 18.49 24.82
CA ALA A 339 24.58 17.36 24.31
C ALA A 339 23.20 17.80 23.83
N LYS A 340 22.47 18.59 24.64
CA LYS A 340 21.16 19.14 24.29
C LYS A 340 21.22 20.00 23.01
N ASN A 341 22.23 20.88 22.90
CA ASN A 341 22.38 21.73 21.72
C ASN A 341 22.67 20.92 20.46
N LEU A 342 23.51 19.89 20.54
CA LEU A 342 23.82 19.01 19.42
C LEU A 342 22.58 18.26 18.90
N ILE A 343 21.81 17.67 19.84
CA ILE A 343 20.58 16.95 19.48
C ILE A 343 19.56 17.89 18.84
N LEU A 344 19.32 19.06 19.49
CA LEU A 344 18.37 20.06 18.97
C LEU A 344 18.78 20.59 17.60
N LYS A 345 20.07 20.82 17.37
CA LYS A 345 20.58 21.27 16.08
C LYS A 345 20.22 20.27 14.99
N ASP A 346 20.58 19.00 15.17
CA ASP A 346 20.38 17.97 14.14
C ASP A 346 18.89 17.69 13.89
N LEU A 347 18.05 17.71 14.93
CA LEU A 347 16.60 17.59 14.80
C LEU A 347 15.98 18.79 14.05
N ASN A 348 16.43 20.02 14.36
CA ASN A 348 15.96 21.22 13.69
C ASN A 348 16.45 21.29 12.23
N ASP A 349 17.68 20.88 11.93
CA ASP A 349 18.18 20.77 10.57
C ASP A 349 17.30 19.82 9.75
N LYS A 350 16.97 18.65 10.31
CA LYS A 350 16.04 17.71 9.67
C LYS A 350 14.63 18.26 9.50
N LYS A 351 14.10 18.96 10.51
CA LYS A 351 12.80 19.65 10.43
C LYS A 351 12.79 20.71 9.34
N ASN A 352 13.85 21.52 9.24
CA ASN A 352 13.98 22.57 8.22
C ASN A 352 14.02 21.97 6.81
N TYR A 353 14.67 20.81 6.62
CA TYR A 353 14.58 20.07 5.37
C TYR A 353 13.13 19.78 5.00
N TYR A 354 12.32 19.19 5.92
CA TYR A 354 10.91 18.89 5.65
C TYR A 354 10.06 20.14 5.40
N LEU A 355 10.31 21.23 6.11
CA LEU A 355 9.61 22.52 5.90
C LEU A 355 9.92 23.14 4.52
N GLY A 356 11.08 22.83 3.95
CA GLY A 356 11.48 23.26 2.60
C GLY A 356 10.85 22.44 1.48
N LEU A 357 10.31 21.26 1.76
CA LEU A 357 9.74 20.38 0.76
C LEU A 357 8.42 20.94 0.22
N LYS A 358 8.28 20.93 -1.11
CA LYS A 358 7.05 21.31 -1.82
C LYS A 358 6.72 20.27 -2.86
N THR A 359 5.48 19.77 -2.84
CA THR A 359 5.01 18.78 -3.79
C THR A 359 3.52 18.96 -4.10
N LYS A 360 3.10 18.52 -5.27
CA LYS A 360 1.69 18.40 -5.66
C LYS A 360 1.12 17.02 -5.32
N ARG A 361 1.98 16.06 -4.96
CA ARG A 361 1.55 14.69 -4.61
C ARG A 361 0.86 14.70 -3.26
N PHE A 362 -0.40 14.27 -3.23
CA PHE A 362 -1.19 14.20 -1.99
C PHE A 362 -0.51 13.31 -0.95
N SER A 363 -0.09 12.11 -1.34
CA SER A 363 0.54 11.14 -0.45
C SER A 363 1.82 11.68 0.20
N MET A 364 2.66 12.38 -0.56
CA MET A 364 3.87 13.01 -0.02
C MET A 364 3.55 14.13 0.97
N ASN A 365 2.49 14.92 0.74
CA ASN A 365 2.08 15.96 1.68
C ASN A 365 1.61 15.37 3.02
N VAL A 366 0.91 14.22 3.01
CA VAL A 366 0.52 13.51 4.24
C VAL A 366 1.76 13.04 4.99
N ILE A 367 2.70 12.37 4.32
CA ILE A 367 3.95 11.87 4.91
C ILE A 367 4.78 13.02 5.50
N ILE A 368 4.98 14.11 4.76
CA ILE A 368 5.72 15.29 5.23
C ILE A 368 5.11 15.85 6.51
N LYS A 369 3.78 15.96 6.57
CA LYS A 369 3.07 16.43 7.76
C LYS A 369 3.30 15.52 8.97
N GLU A 370 3.16 14.21 8.81
CA GLU A 370 3.38 13.24 9.89
C GLU A 370 4.83 13.26 10.38
N HIS A 371 5.80 13.34 9.46
CA HIS A 371 7.21 13.45 9.81
C HIS A 371 7.52 14.75 10.59
N LEU A 372 6.90 15.87 10.24
CA LEU A 372 7.02 17.13 10.99
C LEU A 372 6.40 17.01 12.40
N GLU A 373 5.30 16.30 12.55
CA GLU A 373 4.68 16.05 13.86
C GLU A 373 5.61 15.21 14.75
N ILE A 374 6.24 14.17 14.21
CA ILE A 374 7.23 13.35 14.93
C ILE A 374 8.43 14.20 15.34
N LEU A 375 9.02 14.96 14.42
CA LEU A 375 10.18 15.81 14.72
C LEU A 375 9.88 16.87 15.77
N ASN A 376 8.69 17.49 15.72
CA ASN A 376 8.26 18.44 16.75
C ASN A 376 8.13 17.78 18.13
N ALA A 377 7.59 16.56 18.19
CA ALA A 377 7.49 15.83 19.44
C ALA A 377 8.87 15.52 20.04
N TYR A 378 9.83 15.10 19.21
CA TYR A 378 11.22 14.86 19.66
C TYR A 378 11.92 16.15 20.12
N ILE A 379 11.76 17.27 19.40
CA ILE A 379 12.32 18.57 19.79
C ILE A 379 11.75 18.97 21.17
N ASN A 380 10.44 18.91 21.37
CA ASN A 380 9.79 19.25 22.64
C ASN A 380 10.26 18.36 23.79
N GLU A 381 10.41 17.05 23.57
CA GLU A 381 10.92 16.11 24.58
C GLU A 381 12.37 16.43 24.94
N VAL A 382 13.22 16.75 23.97
CA VAL A 382 14.61 17.19 24.22
C VAL A 382 14.66 18.52 24.96
N GLU A 383 13.80 19.48 24.62
CA GLU A 383 13.72 20.77 25.30
C GLU A 383 13.32 20.65 26.77
N SER A 384 12.40 19.73 27.07
CA SER A 384 11.91 19.46 28.44
C SER A 384 12.71 18.41 29.20
N PHE A 385 13.77 17.86 28.60
CA PHE A 385 14.53 16.74 29.18
C PHE A 385 15.21 17.10 30.49
N ASP A 386 15.00 16.24 31.52
CA ASP A 386 15.68 16.35 32.82
C ASP A 386 16.85 15.35 32.89
N ILE A 387 18.06 15.86 33.20
CA ILE A 387 19.28 15.06 33.32
C ILE A 387 19.17 13.92 34.38
N ASN A 388 18.30 14.09 35.37
CA ASN A 388 18.08 13.07 36.41
C ASN A 388 17.49 11.77 35.83
N ARG A 389 16.99 11.77 34.61
CA ARG A 389 16.49 10.55 33.91
C ARG A 389 17.59 9.59 33.49
N ILE A 390 18.83 10.06 33.37
CA ILE A 390 19.97 9.22 32.89
C ILE A 390 21.06 9.04 33.99
N ASN A 391 20.85 9.56 35.17
CA ASN A 391 21.66 9.30 36.37
C ASN A 391 21.06 8.13 37.14
#